data_667c0e61d44f322fa3e3d0a8373ca452
#
_entry.id   667c0e61d44f322fa3e3d0a8373ca452
#
_cell.length_a   1.000
_cell.length_b   1.000
_cell.length_c   1.000
_cell.angle_alpha   90.00
_cell.angle_beta   90.00
_cell.angle_gamma   90.00
#
_symmetry.space_group_name_H-M   'P 1'
#
loop_
_entity.id
_entity.type
_entity.pdbx_description
1 polymer ?
#
loop_
_entity_poly.entity_id
_entity_poly.type
_entity_poly.pdbx_seq_one_letter_code
_entity_poly.pdbx_strand_id
1 'polypeptide(L)'
;DCIRAMGGSARLEGDTARITGTGGCAAKSAVYPCRESGSTLRFCIPPALVPGGRAVFTGAPRLLERGIGIYEDVLPRAGIRIEKSERCITLEGALTAGEYTLRGDVSSQFISGLLLALPLLAADSTLCVLPPVESRPYIDITLDVMRSFGVQVDEWDENCFFIPGQQH
;
A
#
# COMPACT_ATOMS: atom_id res chain seq x y z
N ASP A 1 13.07 -7.62 3.84
CA ASP A 1 12.99 -6.96 5.16
C ASP A 1 11.53 -6.54 5.46
N CYS A 2 10.84 -5.78 4.60
CA CYS A 2 9.49 -5.29 4.87
C CYS A 2 8.44 -6.42 5.00
N ILE A 3 8.54 -7.50 4.23
CA ILE A 3 7.67 -8.69 4.41
C ILE A 3 7.81 -9.28 5.83
N ARG A 4 9.04 -9.33 6.35
CA ARG A 4 9.28 -9.78 7.74
C ARG A 4 8.72 -8.79 8.76
N ALA A 5 8.81 -7.49 8.49
CA ALA A 5 8.22 -6.46 9.33
C ALA A 5 6.69 -6.58 9.41
N MET A 6 6.05 -7.01 8.32
CA MET A 6 4.62 -7.34 8.29
C MET A 6 4.26 -8.61 9.09
N GLY A 7 5.25 -9.40 9.52
CA GLY A 7 5.03 -10.66 10.23
C GLY A 7 5.16 -11.91 9.36
N GLY A 8 5.36 -11.76 8.06
CA GLY A 8 5.62 -12.85 7.14
C GLY A 8 7.07 -13.35 7.20
N SER A 9 7.38 -14.40 6.47
CA SER A 9 8.76 -14.85 6.29
C SER A 9 9.19 -14.75 4.82
N ALA A 10 10.46 -14.44 4.62
CA ALA A 10 11.06 -14.41 3.29
C ALA A 10 12.47 -14.98 3.36
N ARG A 11 12.79 -15.97 2.51
CA ARG A 11 14.10 -16.61 2.39
C ARG A 11 14.52 -16.63 0.94
N LEU A 12 15.80 -16.39 0.67
CA LEU A 12 16.42 -16.56 -0.65
C LEU A 12 17.22 -17.85 -0.62
N GLU A 13 16.95 -18.74 -1.56
CA GLU A 13 17.63 -20.03 -1.74
C GLU A 13 18.11 -20.10 -3.19
N GLY A 14 19.36 -19.68 -3.43
CA GLY A 14 19.86 -19.47 -4.80
C GLY A 14 19.03 -18.42 -5.53
N ASP A 15 18.45 -18.78 -6.67
CA ASP A 15 17.60 -17.92 -7.51
C ASP A 15 16.11 -17.95 -7.14
N THR A 16 15.77 -18.66 -6.06
CA THR A 16 14.38 -18.83 -5.62
C THR A 16 14.10 -18.03 -4.36
N ALA A 17 13.02 -17.25 -4.37
CA ALA A 17 12.48 -16.59 -3.18
C ALA A 17 11.30 -17.40 -2.62
N ARG A 18 11.42 -17.88 -1.37
CA ARG A 18 10.31 -18.48 -0.64
C ARG A 18 9.69 -17.45 0.29
N ILE A 19 8.41 -17.20 0.11
CA ILE A 19 7.66 -16.22 0.91
C ILE A 19 6.47 -16.95 1.54
N THR A 20 6.34 -16.78 2.87
CA THR A 20 5.14 -17.20 3.61
C THR A 20 4.43 -15.93 4.10
N GLY A 21 3.21 -15.74 3.66
CA GLY A 21 2.38 -14.62 4.07
C GLY A 21 1.90 -14.73 5.52
N THR A 22 1.16 -13.74 5.96
CA THR A 22 0.62 -13.64 7.33
C THR A 22 -0.78 -14.20 7.47
N GLY A 23 -1.42 -14.64 6.38
CA GLY A 23 -2.82 -15.06 6.37
C GLY A 23 -3.78 -13.94 6.82
N GLY A 24 -3.51 -12.70 6.46
CA GLY A 24 -4.30 -11.54 6.88
C GLY A 24 -3.97 -10.96 8.27
N CYS A 25 -3.08 -11.63 9.04
CA CYS A 25 -2.69 -11.21 10.39
C CYS A 25 -1.36 -10.45 10.41
N ALA A 26 -1.29 -9.27 9.78
CA ALA A 26 -0.08 -8.46 9.83
C ALA A 26 0.18 -7.87 11.23
N ALA A 27 1.44 -7.48 11.49
CA ALA A 27 1.85 -6.91 12.77
C ALA A 27 1.23 -5.52 12.97
N LYS A 28 0.58 -5.28 14.12
CA LYS A 28 -0.03 -3.98 14.48
C LYS A 28 0.98 -2.85 14.69
N SER A 29 2.25 -3.18 14.98
CA SER A 29 3.30 -2.19 15.15
C SER A 29 4.61 -2.75 14.63
N ALA A 30 5.20 -2.06 13.65
CA ALA A 30 6.42 -2.52 12.99
C ALA A 30 7.27 -1.37 12.43
N VAL A 31 8.56 -1.66 12.24
CA VAL A 31 9.50 -0.76 11.55
C VAL A 31 9.82 -1.36 10.17
N TYR A 32 9.59 -0.58 9.14
CA TYR A 32 9.76 -0.95 7.74
C TYR A 32 11.02 -0.31 7.16
N PRO A 33 12.11 -1.05 6.98
CA PRO A 33 13.36 -0.53 6.43
C PRO A 33 13.30 -0.46 4.90
N CYS A 34 12.91 0.69 4.36
CA CYS A 34 12.75 0.91 2.93
C CYS A 34 14.07 1.20 2.21
N ARG A 35 15.16 1.46 2.94
CA ARG A 35 16.49 1.80 2.40
C ARG A 35 16.42 3.00 1.45
N GLU A 36 16.57 2.81 0.14
CA GLU A 36 16.45 3.85 -0.89
C GLU A 36 15.24 3.65 -1.82
N SER A 37 14.43 2.60 -1.57
CA SER A 37 13.37 2.19 -2.47
C SER A 37 12.07 2.96 -2.25
N GLY A 38 11.75 3.85 -3.18
CA GLY A 38 10.45 4.55 -3.20
C GLY A 38 9.27 3.62 -3.43
N SER A 39 9.44 2.57 -4.24
CA SER A 39 8.40 1.56 -4.48
C SER A 39 8.09 0.80 -3.19
N THR A 40 9.12 0.32 -2.48
CA THR A 40 8.94 -0.36 -1.20
C THR A 40 8.18 0.51 -0.21
N LEU A 41 8.57 1.79 -0.08
CA LEU A 41 7.90 2.73 0.81
C LEU A 41 6.41 2.86 0.47
N ARG A 42 6.10 3.15 -0.80
CA ARG A 42 4.72 3.45 -1.23
C ARG A 42 3.83 2.22 -1.27
N PHE A 43 4.35 1.07 -1.66
CA PHE A 43 3.58 -0.18 -1.68
C PHE A 43 3.32 -0.73 -0.28
N CYS A 44 4.23 -0.51 0.69
CA CYS A 44 4.08 -1.06 2.03
C CYS A 44 3.22 -0.20 2.96
N ILE A 45 3.05 1.10 2.70
CA ILE A 45 2.29 1.99 3.59
C ILE A 45 0.84 1.52 3.78
N PRO A 46 -0.01 1.39 2.74
CA PRO A 46 -1.39 0.99 2.96
C PRO A 46 -1.53 -0.40 3.58
N PRO A 47 -0.84 -1.46 3.13
CA PRO A 47 -0.92 -2.78 3.78
C PRO A 47 -0.48 -2.76 5.26
N ALA A 48 0.51 -1.93 5.61
CA ALA A 48 0.94 -1.80 7.00
C ALA A 48 -0.12 -1.19 7.93
N LEU A 49 -1.10 -0.49 7.37
CA LEU A 49 -2.18 0.17 8.09
C LEU A 49 -3.45 -0.69 8.20
N VAL A 50 -3.53 -1.82 7.49
CA VAL A 50 -4.68 -2.74 7.55
C VAL A 50 -4.93 -3.28 8.97
N PRO A 51 -3.90 -3.77 9.73
CA PRO A 51 -4.12 -4.29 11.07
C PRO A 51 -4.38 -3.19 12.12
N GLY A 52 -4.21 -1.92 11.73
CA GLY A 52 -4.16 -0.80 12.67
C GLY A 52 -2.86 -0.72 13.45
N GLY A 53 -2.71 0.32 14.27
CA GLY A 53 -1.54 0.52 15.12
C GLY A 53 -0.53 1.52 14.56
N ARG A 54 0.77 1.26 14.75
CA ARG A 54 1.83 2.21 14.43
C ARG A 54 2.85 1.61 13.47
N ALA A 55 2.96 2.18 12.28
CA ALA A 55 3.93 1.81 11.25
C ALA A 55 5.01 2.89 11.12
N VAL A 56 6.29 2.51 11.26
CA VAL A 56 7.44 3.39 11.15
C VAL A 56 8.25 3.03 9.91
N PHE A 57 8.35 3.93 8.96
CA PHE A 57 9.11 3.73 7.73
C PHE A 57 10.45 4.47 7.82
N THR A 58 11.54 3.72 7.72
CA THR A 58 12.90 4.27 7.71
C THR A 58 13.53 4.13 6.33
N GLY A 59 14.42 5.05 5.99
CA GLY A 59 15.09 5.04 4.68
C GLY A 59 16.18 6.08 4.61
N ALA A 60 16.87 6.13 3.46
CA ALA A 60 17.85 7.17 3.18
C ALA A 60 17.21 8.57 3.24
N PRO A 61 17.97 9.61 3.64
CA PRO A 61 17.45 10.97 3.75
C PRO A 61 16.72 11.43 2.47
N ARG A 62 17.33 11.20 1.33
CA ARG A 62 16.73 11.56 0.03
C ARG A 62 15.39 10.86 -0.26
N LEU A 63 15.18 9.63 0.23
CA LEU A 63 13.88 8.95 0.12
C LEU A 63 12.84 9.64 1.00
N LEU A 64 13.19 9.97 2.23
CA LEU A 64 12.30 10.59 3.20
C LEU A 64 11.94 12.02 2.82
N GLU A 65 12.91 12.78 2.27
CA GLU A 65 12.70 14.13 1.72
C GLU A 65 11.67 14.15 0.57
N ARG A 66 11.71 13.14 -0.31
CA ARG A 66 10.71 12.99 -1.39
C ARG A 66 9.30 12.75 -0.87
N GLY A 67 9.19 12.31 0.39
CA GLY A 67 7.94 12.11 1.09
C GLY A 67 7.05 11.01 0.50
N ILE A 68 5.85 10.97 1.00
CA ILE A 68 4.83 9.99 0.65
C ILE A 68 3.72 10.59 -0.23
N GLY A 69 3.91 11.83 -0.70
CA GLY A 69 3.09 12.49 -1.71
C GLY A 69 1.61 12.47 -1.37
N ILE A 70 0.78 11.95 -2.28
CA ILE A 70 -0.68 11.98 -2.16
C ILE A 70 -1.23 11.24 -0.93
N TYR A 71 -0.46 10.35 -0.31
CA TYR A 71 -0.89 9.73 0.95
C TYR A 71 -1.02 10.75 2.09
N GLU A 72 -0.30 11.87 2.01
CA GLU A 72 -0.42 12.97 2.99
C GLU A 72 -1.78 13.68 2.91
N ASP A 73 -2.44 13.62 1.75
CA ASP A 73 -3.77 14.20 1.54
C ASP A 73 -4.90 13.20 1.82
N VAL A 74 -4.68 11.93 1.47
CA VAL A 74 -5.73 10.89 1.47
C VAL A 74 -5.85 10.18 2.81
N LEU A 75 -4.73 9.75 3.40
CA LEU A 75 -4.74 8.95 4.63
C LEU A 75 -5.26 9.70 5.87
N PRO A 76 -5.00 11.01 6.07
CA PRO A 76 -5.60 11.75 7.18
C PRO A 76 -7.12 11.81 7.13
N ARG A 77 -7.73 11.80 5.92
CA ARG A 77 -9.19 11.74 5.77
C ARG A 77 -9.75 10.39 6.22
N ALA A 78 -8.95 9.33 6.15
CA ALA A 78 -9.26 8.00 6.69
C ALA A 78 -8.88 7.83 8.17
N GLY A 79 -8.54 8.94 8.88
CA GLY A 79 -8.20 8.94 10.30
C GLY A 79 -6.77 8.51 10.64
N ILE A 80 -5.87 8.46 9.64
CA ILE A 80 -4.46 8.12 9.86
C ILE A 80 -3.67 9.38 10.22
N ARG A 81 -2.97 9.33 11.35
CA ARG A 81 -2.02 10.37 11.76
C ARG A 81 -0.68 10.13 11.10
N ILE A 82 -0.08 11.17 10.55
CA ILE A 82 1.22 11.12 9.86
C ILE A 82 2.19 12.08 10.56
N GLU A 83 3.34 11.57 10.95
CA GLU A 83 4.45 12.35 11.49
C GLU A 83 5.71 12.09 10.67
N LYS A 84 6.38 13.15 10.24
CA LYS A 84 7.64 13.06 9.48
C LYS A 84 8.79 13.64 10.27
N SER A 85 9.92 12.97 10.20
CA SER A 85 11.19 13.45 10.72
C SER A 85 12.30 13.20 9.68
N GLU A 86 13.48 13.71 9.94
CA GLU A 86 14.65 13.46 9.10
C GLU A 86 15.04 11.98 8.99
N ARG A 87 14.58 11.14 9.94
CA ARG A 87 14.99 9.73 10.07
C ARG A 87 13.90 8.73 9.71
N CYS A 88 12.63 9.14 9.77
CA CYS A 88 11.51 8.23 9.52
C CYS A 88 10.21 8.99 9.21
N ILE A 89 9.29 8.24 8.63
CA ILE A 89 7.87 8.61 8.51
C ILE A 89 7.08 7.65 9.39
N THR A 90 6.33 8.17 10.33
CA THR A 90 5.48 7.39 11.23
C THR A 90 4.02 7.59 10.84
N LEU A 91 3.29 6.50 10.68
CA LEU A 91 1.86 6.49 10.46
C LEU A 91 1.18 5.73 11.60
N GLU A 92 0.07 6.28 12.10
CA GLU A 92 -0.66 5.73 13.23
C GLU A 92 -2.16 5.75 12.95
N GLY A 93 -2.82 4.60 13.13
CA GLY A 93 -4.23 4.40 12.86
C GLY A 93 -4.51 3.10 12.13
N ALA A 94 -5.75 2.92 11.67
CA ALA A 94 -6.17 1.77 10.88
C ALA A 94 -6.77 2.24 9.55
N LEU A 95 -6.33 1.64 8.44
CA LEU A 95 -6.96 1.87 7.15
C LEU A 95 -8.40 1.34 7.19
N THR A 96 -9.34 2.12 6.71
CA THR A 96 -10.77 1.77 6.71
C THR A 96 -11.27 1.56 5.30
N ALA A 97 -12.25 0.68 5.12
CA ALA A 97 -12.95 0.55 3.84
C ALA A 97 -13.75 1.83 3.53
N GLY A 98 -13.94 2.12 2.26
CA GLY A 98 -14.67 3.30 1.82
C GLY A 98 -14.25 3.80 0.44
N GLU A 99 -14.52 5.07 0.19
CA GLU A 99 -14.23 5.72 -1.09
C GLU A 99 -12.89 6.44 -1.05
N TYR A 100 -12.03 6.12 -1.98
CA TYR A 100 -10.73 6.72 -2.18
C TYR A 100 -10.66 7.39 -3.54
N THR A 101 -10.26 8.65 -3.58
CA THR A 101 -10.05 9.38 -4.82
C THR A 101 -8.63 9.93 -4.83
N LEU A 102 -7.87 9.56 -5.87
CA LEU A 102 -6.50 10.00 -6.09
C LEU A 102 -6.37 10.74 -7.41
N ARG A 103 -5.41 11.66 -7.47
CA ARG A 103 -4.99 12.27 -8.73
C ARG A 103 -4.19 11.24 -9.54
N GLY A 104 -4.40 11.19 -10.85
CA GLY A 104 -3.69 10.27 -11.75
C GLY A 104 -2.38 10.82 -12.32
N ASP A 105 -2.12 12.12 -12.15
CA ASP A 105 -0.86 12.80 -12.50
C ASP A 105 0.27 12.59 -11.47
N VAL A 106 0.11 11.59 -10.63
CA VAL A 106 1.09 11.16 -9.64
C VAL A 106 1.63 9.77 -9.96
N SER A 107 2.66 9.33 -9.26
CA SER A 107 3.18 7.98 -9.44
C SER A 107 2.11 6.91 -9.17
N SER A 108 1.94 5.98 -10.11
CA SER A 108 1.06 4.80 -9.96
C SER A 108 1.34 3.94 -8.72
N GLN A 109 2.52 4.08 -8.11
CA GLN A 109 2.89 3.35 -6.90
C GLN A 109 1.95 3.65 -5.72
N PHE A 110 1.35 4.84 -5.67
CA PHE A 110 0.37 5.20 -4.66
C PHE A 110 -0.95 4.46 -4.87
N ILE A 111 -1.38 4.35 -6.12
CA ILE A 111 -2.58 3.62 -6.54
C ILE A 111 -2.40 2.14 -6.27
N SER A 112 -1.28 1.56 -6.72
CA SER A 112 -0.92 0.15 -6.48
C SER A 112 -0.86 -0.19 -4.99
N GLY A 113 -0.30 0.70 -4.16
CA GLY A 113 -0.25 0.48 -2.71
C GLY A 113 -1.64 0.36 -2.08
N LEU A 114 -2.61 1.18 -2.49
CA LEU A 114 -4.00 1.06 -2.03
C LEU A 114 -4.66 -0.21 -2.59
N LEU A 115 -4.50 -0.49 -3.89
CA LEU A 115 -5.03 -1.73 -4.48
C LEU A 115 -4.57 -2.98 -3.74
N LEU A 116 -3.33 -3.03 -3.25
CA LEU A 116 -2.79 -4.14 -2.47
C LEU A 116 -3.37 -4.24 -1.04
N ALA A 117 -3.93 -3.16 -0.51
CA ALA A 117 -4.43 -3.12 0.88
C ALA A 117 -5.95 -3.24 0.97
N LEU A 118 -6.69 -2.59 0.07
CA LEU A 118 -8.14 -2.48 0.16
C LEU A 118 -8.88 -3.84 0.16
N PRO A 119 -8.44 -4.87 -0.60
CA PRO A 119 -9.08 -6.19 -0.55
C PRO A 119 -9.04 -6.86 0.83
N LEU A 120 -8.04 -6.51 1.66
CA LEU A 120 -7.84 -7.09 3.00
C LEU A 120 -8.76 -6.47 4.07
N LEU A 121 -9.48 -5.39 3.74
CA LEU A 121 -10.36 -4.69 4.69
C LEU A 121 -11.67 -5.44 4.93
N ALA A 122 -12.34 -5.12 6.02
CA ALA A 122 -13.55 -5.82 6.45
C ALA A 122 -14.79 -5.58 5.57
N ALA A 123 -14.76 -4.53 4.74
CA ALA A 123 -15.86 -4.15 3.85
C ALA A 123 -15.31 -3.70 2.49
N ASP A 124 -16.21 -3.54 1.54
CA ASP A 124 -15.88 -3.13 0.17
C ASP A 124 -15.35 -1.70 0.11
N SER A 125 -14.56 -1.43 -0.91
CA SER A 125 -14.00 -0.10 -1.17
C SER A 125 -14.13 0.27 -2.64
N THR A 126 -14.09 1.57 -2.90
CA THR A 126 -13.98 2.12 -4.25
C THR A 126 -12.73 2.98 -4.35
N LEU A 127 -11.97 2.80 -5.40
CA LEU A 127 -10.79 3.60 -5.70
C LEU A 127 -10.95 4.25 -7.07
N CYS A 128 -11.07 5.57 -7.12
CA CYS A 128 -11.14 6.33 -8.36
C CYS A 128 -9.86 7.15 -8.58
N VAL A 129 -9.36 7.14 -9.80
CA VAL A 129 -8.16 7.87 -10.21
C VAL A 129 -8.56 8.96 -11.19
N LEU A 130 -8.40 10.21 -10.77
CA LEU A 130 -8.77 11.38 -11.59
C LEU A 130 -7.79 11.59 -12.75
N PRO A 131 -8.28 11.87 -13.95
CA PRO A 131 -7.41 12.14 -15.08
C PRO A 131 -6.60 13.46 -14.92
N PRO A 132 -5.45 13.58 -15.60
CA PRO A 132 -4.84 12.58 -16.49
C PRO A 132 -4.18 11.45 -15.71
N VAL A 133 -4.25 10.20 -16.23
CA VAL A 133 -3.61 9.03 -15.63
C VAL A 133 -2.33 8.72 -16.41
N GLU A 134 -1.19 9.20 -15.90
CA GLU A 134 0.08 9.13 -16.63
C GLU A 134 0.71 7.73 -16.66
N SER A 135 0.43 6.91 -15.68
CA SER A 135 1.12 5.62 -15.48
C SER A 135 0.15 4.42 -15.46
N ARG A 136 -0.91 4.47 -16.26
CA ARG A 136 -1.95 3.42 -16.34
C ARG A 136 -1.38 2.01 -16.54
N PRO A 137 -0.38 1.74 -17.39
CA PRO A 137 0.16 0.39 -17.57
C PRO A 137 0.70 -0.25 -16.29
N TYR A 138 1.21 0.54 -15.34
CA TYR A 138 1.67 0.00 -14.05
C TYR A 138 0.51 -0.36 -13.12
N ILE A 139 -0.63 0.33 -13.25
CA ILE A 139 -1.86 -0.04 -12.55
C ILE A 139 -2.35 -1.37 -13.11
N ASP A 140 -2.38 -1.52 -14.43
CA ASP A 140 -2.80 -2.74 -15.12
C ASP A 140 -1.93 -3.94 -14.71
N ILE A 141 -0.59 -3.79 -14.63
CA ILE A 141 0.31 -4.82 -14.11
C ILE A 141 -0.08 -5.20 -12.67
N THR A 142 -0.41 -4.22 -11.82
CA THR A 142 -0.82 -4.51 -10.45
C THR A 142 -2.12 -5.32 -10.42
N LEU A 143 -3.11 -4.95 -11.21
CA LEU A 143 -4.39 -5.66 -11.32
C LEU A 143 -4.20 -7.09 -11.85
N ASP A 144 -3.33 -7.28 -12.86
CA ASP A 144 -3.02 -8.61 -13.41
C ASP A 144 -2.34 -9.52 -12.39
N VAL A 145 -1.40 -8.98 -11.62
CA VAL A 145 -0.76 -9.72 -10.52
C VAL A 145 -1.80 -10.09 -9.46
N MET A 146 -2.63 -9.15 -9.01
CA MET A 146 -3.69 -9.41 -8.02
C MET A 146 -4.64 -10.50 -8.52
N ARG A 147 -5.08 -10.43 -9.77
CA ARG A 147 -5.93 -11.45 -10.40
C ARG A 147 -5.27 -12.81 -10.43
N SER A 148 -3.95 -12.89 -10.71
CA SER A 148 -3.20 -14.16 -10.72
C SER A 148 -3.11 -14.82 -9.33
N PHE A 149 -3.30 -14.04 -8.27
CA PHE A 149 -3.41 -14.54 -6.89
C PHE A 149 -4.87 -14.71 -6.42
N GLY A 150 -5.85 -14.60 -7.34
CA GLY A 150 -7.26 -14.82 -7.03
C GLY A 150 -7.97 -13.63 -6.41
N VAL A 151 -7.32 -12.47 -6.33
CA VAL A 151 -7.94 -11.24 -5.79
C VAL A 151 -8.81 -10.60 -6.87
N GLN A 152 -10.05 -10.30 -6.52
CA GLN A 152 -11.04 -9.68 -7.40
C GLN A 152 -11.00 -8.17 -7.27
N VAL A 153 -10.93 -7.50 -8.40
CA VAL A 153 -11.09 -6.05 -8.54
C VAL A 153 -11.84 -5.81 -9.84
N ASP A 154 -12.96 -5.13 -9.78
CA ASP A 154 -13.80 -4.80 -10.92
C ASP A 154 -13.62 -3.34 -11.31
N GLU A 155 -13.22 -3.06 -12.54
CA GLU A 155 -13.23 -1.72 -13.11
C GLU A 155 -14.63 -1.47 -13.69
N TRP A 156 -15.41 -0.61 -13.02
CA TRP A 156 -16.80 -0.34 -13.40
C TRP A 156 -16.97 0.96 -14.19
N ASP A 157 -15.99 1.83 -14.17
CA ASP A 157 -15.89 3.04 -14.96
C ASP A 157 -14.41 3.31 -15.27
N GLU A 158 -14.10 4.16 -16.23
CA GLU A 158 -12.73 4.48 -16.60
C GLU A 158 -11.92 4.96 -15.39
N ASN A 159 -10.93 4.16 -14.98
CA ASN A 159 -10.07 4.40 -13.81
C ASN A 159 -10.76 4.40 -12.45
N CYS A 160 -11.98 3.85 -12.34
CA CYS A 160 -12.67 3.61 -11.08
C CYS A 160 -12.81 2.12 -10.81
N PHE A 161 -12.32 1.66 -9.67
CA PHE A 161 -12.21 0.27 -9.28
C PHE A 161 -13.11 -0.02 -8.09
N PHE A 162 -13.98 -1.01 -8.22
CA PHE A 162 -14.67 -1.62 -7.09
C PHE A 162 -13.86 -2.78 -6.55
N ILE A 163 -13.64 -2.81 -5.26
CA ILE A 163 -12.75 -3.72 -4.58
C ILE A 163 -13.51 -4.39 -3.44
N PRO A 164 -14.01 -5.63 -3.64
CA PRO A 164 -14.61 -6.38 -2.56
C PRO A 164 -13.63 -6.55 -1.40
N GLY A 165 -14.13 -6.43 -0.18
CA GLY A 165 -13.34 -6.66 1.02
C GLY A 165 -13.21 -8.15 1.37
N GLN A 166 -12.51 -8.44 2.50
CA GLN A 166 -12.36 -9.78 3.09
C GLN A 166 -11.73 -10.82 2.14
N GLN A 167 -10.86 -10.39 1.24
CA GLN A 167 -10.11 -11.28 0.34
C GLN A 167 -8.76 -11.65 0.98
N HIS A 168 -8.44 -12.97 1.03
CA HIS A 168 -7.24 -13.50 1.70
C HIS A 168 -6.51 -14.52 0.83
#